data_ced6ffd4cf5daf186e031dee9f33b18a
#
_entry.id   ced6ffd4cf5daf186e031dee9f33b18a
#
_cell.length_a   1.000
_cell.length_b   1.000
_cell.length_c   1.000
_cell.angle_alpha   90.00
_cell.angle_beta   90.00
_cell.angle_gamma   90.00
#
_symmetry.space_group_name_H-M   'P 1'
#
loop_
_entity.id
_entity.type
_entity.pdbx_description
1 polymer ?
#
loop_
_entity_poly.entity_id
_entity_poly.type
_entity_poly.pdbx_seq_one_letter_code
_entity_poly.pdbx_strand_id
1 'polypeptide(L)'
;MIVHHWDTDGITSAAIYIKIQGEDENFTPKIGNFYLDDYDFEYVKNSEKVVILDMNLPEAAKLCKYADVYIYDHHRATRVKCAKEHYNPYLKGINYPSCTTVLMERFSYSPDYLVALGIVGDRGPDVKNIEEWKIIEKVLQSERLSLNDLMLAVELLDSSFRMNKRGEVIENVHLVLQGIKDVLESEKHHKNLEFISREVESWSMRAKDFGRYMYLEMESPYMIISAVTRRVSWRSKKPTIVVNHKADRDEFYIRFPNHKHSAIPLIEFARNMGYNAGGKKEVMGAVLPKGEGEKFFARILEVLKW
;
A
#
# COMPACT_ATOMS: atom_id res chain seq x y z
N MET A 1 -13.51 -12.47 11.05
CA MET A 1 -13.01 -12.03 9.73
C MET A 1 -12.01 -10.89 9.89
N ILE A 2 -10.78 -11.05 9.42
CA ILE A 2 -9.76 -10.02 9.37
C ILE A 2 -9.79 -9.40 7.96
N VAL A 3 -10.02 -8.08 7.85
CA VAL A 3 -9.95 -7.32 6.59
C VAL A 3 -8.68 -6.49 6.62
N HIS A 4 -7.74 -6.74 5.71
CA HIS A 4 -6.43 -6.11 5.74
C HIS A 4 -6.03 -5.49 4.40
N HIS A 5 -5.10 -4.53 4.42
CA HIS A 5 -4.49 -3.99 3.21
C HIS A 5 -3.69 -5.08 2.48
N TRP A 6 -3.50 -4.91 1.17
CA TRP A 6 -2.89 -5.93 0.30
C TRP A 6 -1.36 -5.91 0.24
N ASP A 7 -0.72 -4.92 0.85
CA ASP A 7 0.74 -4.82 0.90
C ASP A 7 1.36 -5.55 2.10
N THR A 8 2.65 -5.47 2.22
CA THR A 8 3.39 -6.19 3.26
C THR A 8 2.98 -5.76 4.67
N ASP A 9 2.69 -4.46 4.94
CA ASP A 9 2.25 -4.04 6.28
C ASP A 9 0.89 -4.62 6.63
N GLY A 10 -0.08 -4.59 5.71
CA GLY A 10 -1.38 -5.22 5.90
C GLY A 10 -1.30 -6.73 6.11
N ILE A 11 -0.50 -7.43 5.28
CA ILE A 11 -0.29 -8.88 5.37
C ILE A 11 0.32 -9.26 6.72
N THR A 12 1.39 -8.58 7.14
CA THR A 12 2.07 -8.88 8.41
C THR A 12 1.27 -8.45 9.63
N SER A 13 0.46 -7.38 9.51
CA SER A 13 -0.51 -6.99 10.53
C SER A 13 -1.58 -8.07 10.73
N ALA A 14 -2.12 -8.65 9.65
CA ALA A 14 -3.04 -9.78 9.75
C ALA A 14 -2.37 -10.99 10.42
N ALA A 15 -1.14 -11.32 10.03
CA ALA A 15 -0.38 -12.41 10.65
C ALA A 15 -0.14 -12.19 12.16
N ILE A 16 0.22 -10.98 12.59
CA ILE A 16 0.37 -10.64 14.01
C ILE A 16 -0.97 -10.80 14.74
N TYR A 17 -2.07 -10.31 14.15
CA TYR A 17 -3.39 -10.41 14.77
C TYR A 17 -3.81 -11.87 14.95
N ILE A 18 -3.56 -12.74 13.95
CA ILE A 18 -3.78 -14.19 14.05
C ILE A 18 -2.99 -14.80 15.21
N LYS A 19 -1.70 -14.47 15.35
CA LYS A 19 -0.85 -14.96 16.46
C LYS A 19 -1.38 -14.53 17.82
N ILE A 20 -2.01 -13.37 17.94
CA ILE A 20 -2.52 -12.83 19.22
C ILE A 20 -3.90 -13.41 19.55
N GLN A 21 -4.80 -13.53 18.58
CA GLN A 21 -6.22 -13.81 18.80
C GLN A 21 -6.63 -15.23 18.39
N GLY A 22 -5.86 -15.93 17.57
CA GLY A 22 -6.17 -17.26 17.05
C GLY A 22 -7.24 -17.26 15.95
N GLU A 23 -7.66 -16.10 15.44
CA GLU A 23 -8.60 -15.99 14.32
C GLU A 23 -7.82 -16.04 13.01
N ASP A 24 -8.11 -16.96 12.10
CA ASP A 24 -7.34 -17.19 10.88
C ASP A 24 -8.05 -16.80 9.58
N GLU A 25 -9.34 -16.50 9.63
CA GLU A 25 -10.10 -16.08 8.45
C GLU A 25 -9.72 -14.65 8.06
N ASN A 26 -9.02 -14.51 6.92
CA ASN A 26 -8.55 -13.24 6.45
C ASN A 26 -9.04 -12.92 5.03
N PHE A 27 -9.11 -11.64 4.71
CA PHE A 27 -9.66 -11.11 3.50
C PHE A 27 -8.98 -9.76 3.15
N THR A 28 -8.81 -9.49 1.87
CA THR A 28 -8.40 -8.16 1.40
C THR A 28 -9.38 -7.66 0.35
N PRO A 29 -9.74 -6.36 0.30
CA PRO A 29 -10.58 -5.81 -0.76
C PRO A 29 -9.97 -6.03 -2.14
N LYS A 30 -10.75 -5.83 -3.21
CA LYS A 30 -10.22 -5.83 -4.57
C LYS A 30 -9.00 -4.90 -4.64
N ILE A 31 -7.87 -5.42 -5.13
CA ILE A 31 -6.59 -4.70 -5.14
C ILE A 31 -6.75 -3.36 -5.85
N GLY A 32 -6.30 -2.29 -5.19
CA GLY A 32 -6.44 -0.92 -5.65
C GLY A 32 -7.75 -0.23 -5.19
N ASN A 33 -8.66 -0.93 -4.52
CA ASN A 33 -9.86 -0.35 -3.93
C ASN A 33 -9.64 -0.11 -2.43
N PHE A 34 -9.69 1.14 -1.99
CA PHE A 34 -9.71 1.50 -0.57
C PHE A 34 -11.15 1.54 -0.03
N TYR A 35 -12.00 0.64 -0.52
CA TYR A 35 -13.39 0.45 -0.14
C TYR A 35 -13.82 -1.00 -0.44
N LEU A 36 -14.89 -1.44 0.20
CA LEU A 36 -15.54 -2.70 -0.12
C LEU A 36 -16.57 -2.45 -1.23
N ASP A 37 -16.42 -3.09 -2.38
CA ASP A 37 -17.49 -3.10 -3.36
C ASP A 37 -18.71 -3.89 -2.82
N ASP A 38 -19.83 -3.90 -3.55
CA ASP A 38 -21.07 -4.53 -3.07
C ASP A 38 -20.87 -6.03 -2.76
N TYR A 39 -20.06 -6.72 -3.57
CA TYR A 39 -19.78 -8.14 -3.35
C TYR A 39 -18.92 -8.35 -2.10
N ASP A 40 -17.85 -7.59 -1.96
CA ASP A 40 -16.94 -7.63 -0.81
C ASP A 40 -17.68 -7.26 0.48
N PHE A 41 -18.55 -6.24 0.42
CA PHE A 41 -19.35 -5.82 1.56
C PHE A 41 -20.33 -6.91 2.01
N GLU A 42 -21.06 -7.52 1.05
CA GLU A 42 -21.99 -8.62 1.33
C GLU A 42 -21.28 -9.83 1.96
N TYR A 43 -20.04 -10.11 1.55
CA TYR A 43 -19.24 -11.18 2.13
C TYR A 43 -18.81 -10.85 3.57
N VAL A 44 -18.23 -9.68 3.80
CA VAL A 44 -17.68 -9.28 5.11
C VAL A 44 -18.76 -9.07 6.16
N LYS A 45 -19.91 -8.49 5.81
CA LYS A 45 -21.00 -8.20 6.77
C LYS A 45 -21.61 -9.42 7.44
N ASN A 46 -21.43 -10.64 6.88
CA ASN A 46 -21.95 -11.88 7.44
C ASN A 46 -21.12 -12.42 8.61
N SER A 47 -19.97 -11.78 8.90
CA SER A 47 -19.14 -12.14 10.06
C SER A 47 -19.66 -11.46 11.32
N GLU A 48 -19.67 -12.17 12.45
CA GLU A 48 -20.06 -11.59 13.76
C GLU A 48 -19.07 -10.51 14.21
N LYS A 49 -17.78 -10.69 13.86
CA LYS A 49 -16.69 -9.79 14.19
C LYS A 49 -15.90 -9.46 12.94
N VAL A 50 -15.62 -8.17 12.73
CA VAL A 50 -14.80 -7.67 11.64
C VAL A 50 -13.65 -6.86 12.21
N VAL A 51 -12.42 -7.23 11.85
CA VAL A 51 -11.19 -6.54 12.25
C VAL A 51 -10.57 -5.91 11.02
N ILE A 52 -10.46 -4.60 11.01
CA ILE A 52 -9.90 -3.83 9.89
C ILE A 52 -8.47 -3.43 10.25
N LEU A 53 -7.51 -3.84 9.42
CA LEU A 53 -6.08 -3.62 9.64
C LEU A 53 -5.46 -2.83 8.49
N ASP A 54 -4.70 -1.80 8.84
CA ASP A 54 -3.87 -1.03 7.92
C ASP A 54 -4.65 -0.36 6.78
N MET A 55 -5.89 0.02 7.04
CA MET A 55 -6.68 0.75 6.04
C MET A 55 -7.88 1.48 6.63
N ASN A 56 -8.25 2.57 5.96
CA ASN A 56 -9.51 3.29 6.20
C ASN A 56 -10.58 2.80 5.24
N LEU A 57 -11.56 2.04 5.75
CA LEU A 57 -12.72 1.63 4.96
C LEU A 57 -13.89 2.60 5.19
N PRO A 58 -14.40 3.27 4.14
CA PRO A 58 -15.60 4.11 4.23
C PRO A 58 -16.81 3.35 4.78
N GLU A 59 -16.89 2.04 4.50
CA GLU A 59 -17.97 1.15 4.91
C GLU A 59 -17.90 0.74 6.39
N ALA A 60 -16.82 1.05 7.12
CA ALA A 60 -16.64 0.62 8.51
C ALA A 60 -17.82 1.02 9.40
N ALA A 61 -18.36 2.25 9.25
CA ALA A 61 -19.54 2.69 9.98
C ALA A 61 -20.83 1.94 9.57
N LYS A 62 -20.93 1.48 8.33
CA LYS A 62 -22.06 0.67 7.85
C LYS A 62 -21.95 -0.76 8.38
N LEU A 63 -20.74 -1.32 8.44
CA LEU A 63 -20.47 -2.65 9.00
C LEU A 63 -20.87 -2.76 10.48
N CYS A 64 -20.74 -1.70 11.28
CA CYS A 64 -21.16 -1.67 12.68
C CYS A 64 -22.65 -2.05 12.90
N LYS A 65 -23.49 -2.02 11.86
CA LYS A 65 -24.90 -2.45 11.94
C LYS A 65 -25.07 -3.97 11.89
N TYR A 66 -24.03 -4.67 11.48
CA TYR A 66 -24.07 -6.12 11.20
C TYR A 66 -23.07 -6.91 12.03
N ALA A 67 -21.96 -6.27 12.44
CA ALA A 67 -20.84 -6.93 13.09
C ALA A 67 -20.22 -6.07 14.21
N ASP A 68 -19.51 -6.70 15.12
CA ASP A 68 -18.61 -6.01 16.04
C ASP A 68 -17.35 -5.59 15.31
N VAL A 69 -17.16 -4.28 15.07
CA VAL A 69 -16.07 -3.74 14.27
C VAL A 69 -14.92 -3.28 15.16
N TYR A 70 -13.70 -3.72 14.82
CA TYR A 70 -12.43 -3.32 15.43
C TYR A 70 -11.53 -2.76 14.35
N ILE A 71 -10.83 -1.65 14.62
CA ILE A 71 -9.97 -0.96 13.64
C ILE A 71 -8.63 -0.68 14.28
N TYR A 72 -7.56 -1.14 13.63
CA TYR A 72 -6.17 -0.86 13.98
C TYR A 72 -5.46 -0.32 12.74
N ASP A 73 -5.02 0.93 12.81
CA ASP A 73 -4.50 1.62 11.63
C ASP A 73 -3.55 2.76 12.05
N HIS A 74 -2.69 3.20 11.16
CA HIS A 74 -1.75 4.29 11.38
C HIS A 74 -1.94 5.47 10.42
N HIS A 75 -2.84 5.33 9.45
CA HIS A 75 -3.13 6.35 8.46
C HIS A 75 -3.98 7.51 9.02
N ARG A 76 -3.94 8.64 8.31
CA ARG A 76 -4.85 9.74 8.61
C ARG A 76 -6.30 9.28 8.47
N ALA A 77 -7.06 9.33 9.55
CA ALA A 77 -8.40 8.82 9.62
C ALA A 77 -9.35 9.76 10.38
N THR A 78 -10.64 9.53 10.22
CA THR A 78 -11.70 10.05 11.10
C THR A 78 -12.20 8.92 11.98
N ARG A 79 -12.44 9.20 13.27
CA ARG A 79 -12.89 8.19 14.22
C ARG A 79 -14.25 7.58 13.82
N VAL A 80 -14.30 6.28 13.70
CA VAL A 80 -15.54 5.50 13.53
C VAL A 80 -16.14 5.28 14.93
N LYS A 81 -17.17 6.07 15.28
CA LYS A 81 -17.72 6.11 16.65
C LYS A 81 -18.43 4.84 17.07
N CYS A 82 -19.01 4.08 16.13
CA CYS A 82 -19.73 2.86 16.39
C CYS A 82 -18.83 1.62 16.52
N ALA A 83 -17.57 1.70 16.14
CA ALA A 83 -16.63 0.59 16.31
C ALA A 83 -16.45 0.26 17.79
N LYS A 84 -16.37 -1.02 18.13
CA LYS A 84 -16.05 -1.51 19.49
C LYS A 84 -14.67 -1.01 19.92
N GLU A 85 -13.75 -0.97 19.01
CA GLU A 85 -12.46 -0.33 19.16
C GLU A 85 -12.02 0.33 17.86
N HIS A 86 -11.50 1.54 17.95
CA HIS A 86 -10.77 2.20 16.87
C HIS A 86 -9.48 2.73 17.46
N TYR A 87 -8.43 1.92 17.39
CA TYR A 87 -7.10 2.26 17.84
C TYR A 87 -6.25 2.73 16.67
N ASN A 88 -6.10 4.03 16.56
CA ASN A 88 -5.27 4.69 15.56
C ASN A 88 -4.56 5.87 16.24
N PRO A 89 -3.24 5.77 16.46
CA PRO A 89 -2.45 6.82 17.11
C PRO A 89 -2.52 8.17 16.40
N TYR A 90 -2.72 8.18 15.08
CA TYR A 90 -2.88 9.41 14.30
C TYR A 90 -4.04 10.29 14.81
N LEU A 91 -5.09 9.70 15.35
CA LEU A 91 -6.22 10.43 15.95
C LEU A 91 -5.81 11.28 17.19
N LYS A 92 -4.62 10.99 17.74
CA LYS A 92 -4.00 11.75 18.84
C LYS A 92 -2.79 12.57 18.37
N GLY A 93 -2.54 12.66 17.06
CA GLY A 93 -1.41 13.36 16.47
C GLY A 93 -0.07 12.61 16.55
N ILE A 94 -0.10 11.30 16.83
CA ILE A 94 1.08 10.43 16.89
C ILE A 94 1.19 9.66 15.58
N ASN A 95 2.35 9.73 14.93
CA ASN A 95 2.60 9.00 13.66
C ASN A 95 3.42 7.75 13.95
N TYR A 96 2.86 6.59 13.64
CA TYR A 96 3.58 5.34 13.66
C TYR A 96 4.05 4.94 12.26
N PRO A 97 5.19 4.24 12.14
CA PRO A 97 5.75 3.89 10.84
C PRO A 97 4.95 2.85 10.08
N SER A 98 4.12 2.04 10.78
CA SER A 98 3.38 0.90 10.22
C SER A 98 2.21 0.50 11.11
N CYS A 99 1.25 -0.24 10.59
CA CYS A 99 0.18 -0.85 11.36
C CYS A 99 0.71 -1.97 12.28
N THR A 100 1.78 -2.70 11.87
CA THR A 100 2.43 -3.67 12.75
C THR A 100 2.95 -3.02 14.03
N THR A 101 3.45 -1.77 13.98
CA THR A 101 3.85 -1.01 15.17
C THR A 101 2.65 -0.66 16.05
N VAL A 102 1.50 -0.34 15.45
CA VAL A 102 0.24 -0.10 16.18
C VAL A 102 -0.19 -1.34 16.96
N LEU A 103 -0.16 -2.51 16.31
CA LEU A 103 -0.52 -3.78 16.96
C LEU A 103 0.48 -4.16 18.06
N MET A 104 1.77 -3.95 17.80
CA MET A 104 2.84 -4.19 18.78
C MET A 104 2.56 -3.42 20.07
N GLU A 105 2.25 -2.12 19.98
CA GLU A 105 1.95 -1.30 21.17
C GLU A 105 0.62 -1.72 21.81
N ARG A 106 -0.45 -1.82 21.00
CA ARG A 106 -1.79 -2.05 21.51
C ARG A 106 -1.93 -3.37 22.28
N PHE A 107 -1.22 -4.40 21.85
CA PHE A 107 -1.31 -5.75 22.42
C PHE A 107 -0.06 -6.17 23.20
N SER A 108 0.90 -5.25 23.39
CA SER A 108 2.20 -5.58 24.02
C SER A 108 2.89 -6.77 23.34
N TYR A 109 2.78 -6.83 22.00
CA TYR A 109 3.38 -7.90 21.21
C TYR A 109 4.90 -7.73 21.13
N SER A 110 5.65 -8.79 21.39
CA SER A 110 7.11 -8.76 21.28
C SER A 110 7.54 -8.60 19.82
N PRO A 111 8.43 -7.64 19.50
CA PRO A 111 8.85 -7.44 18.13
C PRO A 111 9.59 -8.67 17.59
N ASP A 112 9.14 -9.13 16.43
CA ASP A 112 9.74 -10.20 15.64
C ASP A 112 9.87 -9.76 14.17
N TYR A 113 10.20 -10.69 13.27
CA TYR A 113 10.35 -10.40 11.84
C TYR A 113 9.05 -9.86 11.20
N LEU A 114 7.85 -10.18 11.72
CA LEU A 114 6.58 -9.64 11.22
C LEU A 114 6.49 -8.13 11.43
N VAL A 115 6.86 -7.66 12.64
CA VAL A 115 6.91 -6.23 12.95
C VAL A 115 7.93 -5.53 12.05
N ALA A 116 9.12 -6.13 11.90
CA ALA A 116 10.18 -5.56 11.07
C ALA A 116 9.78 -5.49 9.58
N LEU A 117 9.10 -6.51 9.04
CA LEU A 117 8.60 -6.53 7.66
C LEU A 117 7.57 -5.43 7.41
N GLY A 118 6.60 -5.21 8.32
CA GLY A 118 5.62 -4.14 8.17
C GLY A 118 6.29 -2.75 8.15
N ILE A 119 7.22 -2.50 9.08
CA ILE A 119 7.96 -1.22 9.12
C ILE A 119 8.79 -1.03 7.84
N VAL A 120 9.50 -2.06 7.37
CA VAL A 120 10.31 -1.99 6.14
C VAL A 120 9.41 -1.84 4.91
N GLY A 121 8.25 -2.49 4.87
CA GLY A 121 7.26 -2.37 3.79
C GLY A 121 6.87 -0.91 3.55
N ASP A 122 6.54 -0.19 4.60
CA ASP A 122 6.09 1.20 4.52
C ASP A 122 7.21 2.23 4.33
N ARG A 123 8.37 1.98 4.93
CA ARG A 123 9.48 2.94 4.94
C ARG A 123 10.53 2.68 3.89
N GLY A 124 10.64 1.44 3.41
CA GLY A 124 11.66 1.07 2.44
C GLY A 124 13.07 1.39 2.94
N PRO A 125 13.95 1.94 2.06
CA PRO A 125 15.33 2.26 2.43
C PRO A 125 15.47 3.36 3.48
N ASP A 126 14.44 4.19 3.71
CA ASP A 126 14.44 5.28 4.69
C ASP A 126 14.29 4.79 6.14
N VAL A 127 14.07 3.50 6.32
CA VAL A 127 13.88 2.85 7.63
C VAL A 127 15.01 3.09 8.62
N LYS A 128 16.23 3.34 8.14
CA LYS A 128 17.38 3.66 8.99
C LYS A 128 17.31 5.04 9.67
N ASN A 129 16.41 5.89 9.20
CA ASN A 129 16.28 7.29 9.64
C ASN A 129 15.15 7.50 10.65
N ILE A 130 14.46 6.43 11.09
CA ILE A 130 13.35 6.50 12.05
C ILE A 130 13.77 5.93 13.42
N GLU A 131 13.02 6.28 14.46
CA GLU A 131 13.31 5.83 15.85
C GLU A 131 13.18 4.32 16.00
N GLU A 132 12.26 3.69 15.26
CA GLU A 132 11.98 2.27 15.25
C GLU A 132 13.09 1.43 14.61
N TRP A 133 14.11 2.04 14.01
CA TRP A 133 15.29 1.33 13.52
C TRP A 133 15.90 0.40 14.58
N LYS A 134 15.89 0.80 15.85
CA LYS A 134 16.38 -0.02 16.97
C LYS A 134 15.63 -1.33 17.12
N ILE A 135 14.34 -1.36 16.79
CA ILE A 135 13.51 -2.58 16.79
C ILE A 135 14.01 -3.50 15.68
N ILE A 136 14.14 -2.96 14.48
CA ILE A 136 14.61 -3.72 13.31
C ILE A 136 16.01 -4.27 13.55
N GLU A 137 16.94 -3.47 14.08
CA GLU A 137 18.30 -3.88 14.39
C GLU A 137 18.34 -5.11 15.33
N LYS A 138 17.51 -5.11 16.37
CA LYS A 138 17.38 -6.26 17.29
C LYS A 138 16.84 -7.49 16.56
N VAL A 139 15.81 -7.34 15.72
CA VAL A 139 15.23 -8.43 14.94
C VAL A 139 16.27 -8.99 13.96
N LEU A 140 17.01 -8.15 13.26
CA LEU A 140 18.08 -8.57 12.35
C LEU A 140 19.14 -9.41 13.06
N GLN A 141 19.52 -9.02 14.28
CA GLN A 141 20.49 -9.75 15.09
C GLN A 141 19.93 -11.10 15.59
N SER A 142 18.72 -11.12 16.13
CA SER A 142 18.09 -12.33 16.68
C SER A 142 17.79 -13.38 15.61
N GLU A 143 17.29 -12.94 14.45
CA GLU A 143 16.91 -13.81 13.33
C GLU A 143 18.09 -14.11 12.37
N ARG A 144 19.26 -13.49 12.59
CA ARG A 144 20.46 -13.59 11.72
C ARG A 144 20.16 -13.17 10.27
N LEU A 145 19.41 -12.10 10.11
CA LEU A 145 19.01 -11.52 8.83
C LEU A 145 19.80 -10.24 8.54
N SER A 146 19.88 -9.88 7.27
CA SER A 146 20.30 -8.56 6.82
C SER A 146 19.08 -7.68 6.48
N LEU A 147 19.28 -6.37 6.40
CA LEU A 147 18.22 -5.46 5.89
C LEU A 147 17.83 -5.81 4.44
N ASN A 148 18.79 -6.31 3.64
CA ASN A 148 18.48 -6.73 2.27
C ASN A 148 17.55 -7.95 2.25
N ASP A 149 17.65 -8.87 3.20
CA ASP A 149 16.73 -10.00 3.31
C ASP A 149 15.31 -9.52 3.63
N LEU A 150 15.15 -8.56 4.55
CA LEU A 150 13.85 -7.96 4.83
C LEU A 150 13.29 -7.22 3.60
N MET A 151 14.11 -6.43 2.92
CA MET A 151 13.68 -5.72 1.71
C MET A 151 13.29 -6.68 0.59
N LEU A 152 14.04 -7.78 0.41
CA LEU A 152 13.68 -8.81 -0.56
C LEU A 152 12.36 -9.50 -0.18
N ALA A 153 12.16 -9.85 1.09
CA ALA A 153 10.92 -10.45 1.54
C ALA A 153 9.71 -9.52 1.31
N VAL A 154 9.86 -8.21 1.54
CA VAL A 154 8.84 -7.20 1.19
C VAL A 154 8.55 -7.22 -0.31
N GLU A 155 9.58 -7.19 -1.17
CA GLU A 155 9.37 -7.21 -2.64
C GLU A 155 8.71 -8.50 -3.11
N LEU A 156 9.03 -9.64 -2.49
CA LEU A 156 8.42 -10.93 -2.78
C LEU A 156 6.93 -10.94 -2.39
N LEU A 157 6.57 -10.56 -1.17
CA LEU A 157 5.18 -10.48 -0.72
C LEU A 157 4.37 -9.50 -1.57
N ASP A 158 4.90 -8.30 -1.80
CA ASP A 158 4.28 -7.27 -2.62
C ASP A 158 4.10 -7.68 -4.09
N SER A 159 4.90 -8.66 -4.58
CA SER A 159 4.78 -9.14 -5.95
C SER A 159 3.38 -9.65 -6.27
N SER A 160 2.68 -10.23 -5.28
CA SER A 160 1.33 -10.77 -5.43
C SER A 160 0.31 -9.68 -5.75
N PHE A 161 0.29 -8.58 -4.99
CA PHE A 161 -0.63 -7.47 -5.30
C PHE A 161 -0.22 -6.74 -6.59
N ARG A 162 1.08 -6.61 -6.85
CA ARG A 162 1.56 -6.00 -8.11
C ARG A 162 1.13 -6.80 -9.34
N MET A 163 1.05 -8.13 -9.22
CA MET A 163 0.46 -9.02 -10.23
C MET A 163 -1.08 -8.98 -10.27
N ASN A 164 -1.72 -8.20 -9.40
CA ASN A 164 -3.19 -8.15 -9.22
C ASN A 164 -3.80 -9.51 -8.82
N LYS A 165 -3.08 -10.30 -8.02
CA LYS A 165 -3.45 -11.66 -7.59
C LYS A 165 -3.97 -11.65 -6.16
N ARG A 166 -5.22 -11.24 -5.99
CA ARG A 166 -5.88 -11.11 -4.68
C ARG A 166 -5.81 -12.39 -3.83
N GLY A 167 -6.05 -13.56 -4.42
CA GLY A 167 -5.97 -14.84 -3.72
C GLY A 167 -4.58 -15.10 -3.14
N GLU A 168 -3.51 -14.77 -3.88
CA GLU A 168 -2.13 -14.92 -3.37
C GLU A 168 -1.85 -13.95 -2.20
N VAL A 169 -2.42 -12.76 -2.20
CA VAL A 169 -2.29 -11.82 -1.06
C VAL A 169 -2.89 -12.41 0.21
N ILE A 170 -4.07 -13.03 0.11
CA ILE A 170 -4.73 -13.72 1.23
C ILE A 170 -3.87 -14.91 1.72
N GLU A 171 -3.35 -15.72 0.80
CA GLU A 171 -2.44 -16.84 1.11
C GLU A 171 -1.14 -16.38 1.78
N ASN A 172 -0.64 -15.19 1.43
CA ASN A 172 0.62 -14.64 1.97
C ASN A 172 0.58 -14.42 3.48
N VAL A 173 -0.60 -14.21 4.08
CA VAL A 173 -0.75 -14.14 5.53
C VAL A 173 -0.31 -15.46 6.19
N HIS A 174 -0.70 -16.59 5.61
CA HIS A 174 -0.30 -17.90 6.13
C HIS A 174 1.16 -18.24 5.77
N LEU A 175 1.64 -17.81 4.58
CA LEU A 175 3.03 -18.00 4.19
C LEU A 175 3.97 -17.29 5.18
N VAL A 176 3.71 -16.04 5.51
CA VAL A 176 4.55 -15.28 6.42
C VAL A 176 4.47 -15.80 7.85
N LEU A 177 3.38 -16.47 8.25
CA LEU A 177 3.27 -17.14 9.56
C LEU A 177 4.16 -18.40 9.67
N GLN A 178 4.49 -19.07 8.56
CA GLN A 178 5.40 -20.22 8.55
C GLN A 178 6.82 -19.78 8.85
N GLY A 179 7.25 -18.62 8.33
CA GLY A 179 8.56 -18.03 8.62
C GLY A 179 9.07 -17.14 7.50
N ILE A 180 9.99 -16.25 7.81
CA ILE A 180 10.61 -15.38 6.80
C ILE A 180 11.40 -16.19 5.76
N LYS A 181 11.95 -17.34 6.11
CA LYS A 181 12.66 -18.22 5.16
C LYS A 181 11.74 -18.75 4.09
N ASP A 182 10.52 -19.14 4.46
CA ASP A 182 9.51 -19.64 3.51
C ASP A 182 9.14 -18.57 2.48
N VAL A 183 9.09 -17.29 2.90
CA VAL A 183 8.93 -16.16 1.99
C VAL A 183 10.12 -16.02 1.05
N LEU A 184 11.35 -16.00 1.62
CA LEU A 184 12.60 -15.82 0.86
C LEU A 184 12.88 -16.95 -0.13
N GLU A 185 12.45 -18.17 0.17
CA GLU A 185 12.66 -19.38 -0.64
C GLU A 185 11.48 -19.65 -1.61
N SER A 186 10.42 -18.85 -1.59
CA SER A 186 9.23 -19.07 -2.41
C SER A 186 9.48 -18.85 -3.89
N GLU A 187 9.66 -19.93 -4.65
CA GLU A 187 9.85 -19.87 -6.11
C GLU A 187 8.72 -19.12 -6.83
N LYS A 188 7.49 -19.26 -6.37
CA LYS A 188 6.32 -18.58 -6.94
C LYS A 188 6.49 -17.07 -6.89
N HIS A 189 6.91 -16.54 -5.73
CA HIS A 189 7.09 -15.11 -5.53
C HIS A 189 8.33 -14.58 -6.25
N HIS A 190 9.40 -15.34 -6.36
CA HIS A 190 10.55 -14.99 -7.18
C HIS A 190 10.17 -14.87 -8.67
N LYS A 191 9.37 -15.80 -9.22
CA LYS A 191 8.85 -15.72 -10.59
C LYS A 191 7.95 -14.49 -10.79
N ASN A 192 7.07 -14.19 -9.83
CA ASN A 192 6.24 -12.99 -9.87
C ASN A 192 7.11 -11.72 -9.87
N LEU A 193 8.09 -11.63 -8.98
CA LEU A 193 8.99 -10.48 -8.86
C LEU A 193 9.82 -10.27 -10.14
N GLU A 194 10.36 -11.33 -10.70
CA GLU A 194 11.09 -11.28 -11.97
C GLU A 194 10.19 -10.78 -13.11
N PHE A 195 8.98 -11.31 -13.22
CA PHE A 195 8.01 -10.88 -14.22
C PHE A 195 7.67 -9.39 -14.07
N ILE A 196 7.31 -8.96 -12.86
CA ILE A 196 6.98 -7.55 -12.56
C ILE A 196 8.17 -6.64 -12.86
N SER A 197 9.39 -7.06 -12.54
CA SER A 197 10.60 -6.27 -12.81
C SER A 197 10.81 -6.05 -14.31
N ARG A 198 10.55 -7.08 -15.13
CA ARG A 198 10.59 -6.98 -16.60
C ARG A 198 9.50 -6.06 -17.15
N GLU A 199 8.28 -6.17 -16.64
CA GLU A 199 7.17 -5.30 -17.02
C GLU A 199 7.48 -3.82 -16.70
N VAL A 200 7.94 -3.54 -15.47
CA VAL A 200 8.34 -2.18 -15.06
C VAL A 200 9.44 -1.62 -15.95
N GLU A 201 10.46 -2.43 -16.29
CA GLU A 201 11.52 -1.98 -17.19
C GLU A 201 10.99 -1.70 -18.59
N SER A 202 10.23 -2.64 -19.17
CA SER A 202 9.64 -2.51 -20.50
C SER A 202 8.82 -1.23 -20.65
N TRP A 203 7.92 -0.95 -19.70
CA TRP A 203 7.14 0.28 -19.72
C TRP A 203 8.00 1.52 -19.50
N SER A 204 8.96 1.47 -18.58
CA SER A 204 9.82 2.62 -18.26
C SER A 204 10.64 3.10 -19.45
N MET A 205 11.00 2.21 -20.37
CA MET A 205 11.75 2.55 -21.59
C MET A 205 10.91 3.28 -22.65
N ARG A 206 9.58 3.26 -22.54
CA ARG A 206 8.65 3.90 -23.48
C ARG A 206 8.34 5.36 -23.10
N ALA A 207 8.82 5.83 -21.94
CA ALA A 207 8.58 7.19 -21.49
C ALA A 207 9.20 8.22 -22.43
N LYS A 208 8.43 9.24 -22.78
CA LYS A 208 8.82 10.34 -23.69
C LYS A 208 9.29 11.56 -22.91
N ASP A 209 10.33 12.22 -23.39
CA ASP A 209 10.87 13.44 -22.80
C ASP A 209 10.23 14.69 -23.44
N PHE A 210 9.52 15.48 -22.64
CA PHE A 210 8.91 16.75 -23.03
C PHE A 210 9.70 17.97 -22.53
N GLY A 211 10.99 17.80 -22.25
CA GLY A 211 11.88 18.84 -21.76
C GLY A 211 11.73 19.09 -20.26
N ARG A 212 10.59 19.59 -19.82
CA ARG A 212 10.32 19.89 -18.40
C ARG A 212 9.93 18.65 -17.58
N TYR A 213 9.35 17.63 -18.21
CA TYR A 213 8.85 16.42 -17.57
C TYR A 213 8.97 15.21 -18.51
N MET A 214 8.90 14.01 -17.91
CA MET A 214 8.72 12.75 -18.62
C MET A 214 7.23 12.40 -18.62
N TYR A 215 6.74 11.83 -19.72
CA TYR A 215 5.37 11.38 -19.85
C TYR A 215 5.30 9.96 -20.40
N LEU A 216 4.36 9.18 -19.89
CA LEU A 216 4.08 7.83 -20.36
C LEU A 216 2.59 7.54 -20.25
N GLU A 217 2.02 7.03 -21.33
CA GLU A 217 0.76 6.30 -21.35
C GLU A 217 1.02 4.79 -21.37
N MET A 218 0.26 4.05 -20.59
CA MET A 218 0.37 2.61 -20.51
C MET A 218 -1.00 1.94 -20.38
N GLU A 219 -1.07 0.68 -20.79
CA GLU A 219 -2.24 -0.19 -20.62
C GLU A 219 -1.79 -1.46 -19.91
N SER A 220 -1.64 -1.38 -18.59
CA SER A 220 -1.19 -2.51 -17.80
C SER A 220 -2.27 -2.94 -16.82
N PRO A 221 -2.63 -4.24 -16.78
CA PRO A 221 -3.54 -4.77 -15.76
C PRO A 221 -2.87 -4.85 -14.37
N TYR A 222 -1.55 -4.71 -14.31
CA TYR A 222 -0.74 -4.85 -13.10
C TYR A 222 -0.71 -3.56 -12.28
N MET A 223 -0.45 -3.69 -10.98
CA MET A 223 -0.35 -2.55 -10.05
C MET A 223 1.08 -1.99 -10.02
N ILE A 224 1.57 -1.55 -11.18
CA ILE A 224 2.98 -1.15 -11.36
C ILE A 224 3.18 0.33 -11.69
N ILE A 225 2.11 1.12 -11.79
CA ILE A 225 2.20 2.54 -12.19
C ILE A 225 3.18 3.33 -11.30
N SER A 226 3.14 3.11 -9.98
CA SER A 226 4.05 3.76 -9.03
C SER A 226 5.51 3.35 -9.26
N ALA A 227 5.76 2.06 -9.50
CA ALA A 227 7.11 1.53 -9.74
C ALA A 227 7.70 2.06 -11.06
N VAL A 228 6.90 2.08 -12.13
CA VAL A 228 7.27 2.65 -13.43
C VAL A 228 7.59 4.13 -13.30
N THR A 229 6.68 4.90 -12.68
CA THR A 229 6.88 6.34 -12.48
C THR A 229 8.15 6.65 -11.69
N ARG A 230 8.41 5.85 -10.63
CA ARG A 230 9.62 5.98 -9.81
C ARG A 230 10.89 5.72 -10.62
N ARG A 231 10.92 4.64 -11.40
CA ARG A 231 12.06 4.25 -12.22
C ARG A 231 12.40 5.32 -13.27
N VAL A 232 11.39 5.82 -13.98
CA VAL A 232 11.56 6.88 -14.99
C VAL A 232 12.05 8.17 -14.33
N SER A 233 11.42 8.59 -13.24
CA SER A 233 11.77 9.81 -12.51
C SER A 233 13.22 9.79 -11.98
N TRP A 234 13.64 8.65 -11.42
CA TRP A 234 15.00 8.52 -10.89
C TRP A 234 16.07 8.47 -11.99
N ARG A 235 15.78 7.82 -13.12
CA ARG A 235 16.69 7.75 -14.28
C ARG A 235 16.85 9.12 -14.95
N SER A 236 15.74 9.81 -15.20
CA SER A 236 15.71 11.10 -15.91
C SER A 236 16.07 12.30 -15.04
N LYS A 237 15.91 12.20 -13.70
CA LYS A 237 15.96 13.31 -12.74
C LYS A 237 14.89 14.39 -13.02
N LYS A 238 13.82 14.03 -13.74
CA LYS A 238 12.72 14.93 -14.12
C LYS A 238 11.43 14.53 -13.42
N PRO A 239 10.50 15.48 -13.20
CA PRO A 239 9.12 15.15 -12.90
C PRO A 239 8.59 14.15 -13.92
N THR A 240 7.87 13.14 -13.46
CA THR A 240 7.37 12.07 -14.33
C THR A 240 5.88 11.89 -14.10
N ILE A 241 5.13 11.90 -15.19
CA ILE A 241 3.68 11.67 -15.21
C ILE A 241 3.42 10.39 -15.97
N VAL A 242 2.61 9.52 -15.38
CA VAL A 242 2.15 8.27 -16.01
C VAL A 242 0.64 8.20 -15.93
N VAL A 243 0.00 7.86 -17.05
CA VAL A 243 -1.41 7.51 -17.13
C VAL A 243 -1.52 6.04 -17.50
N ASN A 244 -2.25 5.26 -16.70
CA ASN A 244 -2.51 3.86 -16.97
C ASN A 244 -3.98 3.64 -17.27
N HIS A 245 -4.28 3.21 -18.47
CA HIS A 245 -5.64 2.94 -18.93
C HIS A 245 -6.02 1.49 -18.59
N LYS A 246 -6.75 1.30 -17.50
CA LYS A 246 -7.32 -0.02 -17.16
C LYS A 246 -8.68 -0.22 -17.84
N ALA A 247 -9.22 -1.42 -17.77
CA ALA A 247 -10.49 -1.75 -18.42
C ALA A 247 -11.66 -0.92 -17.86
N ASP A 248 -11.68 -0.70 -16.55
CA ASP A 248 -12.79 -0.09 -15.80
C ASP A 248 -12.52 1.36 -15.34
N ARG A 249 -11.27 1.81 -15.42
CA ARG A 249 -10.85 3.12 -14.90
C ARG A 249 -9.55 3.59 -15.55
N ASP A 250 -9.20 4.85 -15.34
CA ASP A 250 -7.87 5.36 -15.58
C ASP A 250 -7.16 5.61 -14.24
N GLU A 251 -5.84 5.37 -14.20
CA GLU A 251 -4.99 5.67 -13.06
C GLU A 251 -3.99 6.75 -13.49
N PHE A 252 -3.84 7.77 -12.67
CA PHE A 252 -2.89 8.85 -12.88
C PHE A 252 -1.84 8.84 -11.78
N TYR A 253 -0.58 9.01 -12.13
CA TYR A 253 0.50 9.08 -11.15
C TYR A 253 1.52 10.13 -11.56
N ILE A 254 1.90 11.00 -10.62
CA ILE A 254 2.97 11.98 -10.81
C ILE A 254 3.99 11.88 -9.67
N ARG A 255 5.29 11.96 -10.03
CA ARG A 255 6.38 12.00 -9.07
C ARG A 255 7.34 13.13 -9.39
N PHE A 256 7.74 13.86 -8.35
CA PHE A 256 8.79 14.87 -8.39
C PHE A 256 10.08 14.29 -7.79
N PRO A 257 11.19 14.20 -8.54
CA PRO A 257 12.44 13.57 -8.07
C PRO A 257 13.22 14.43 -7.08
N ASN A 258 12.84 15.69 -6.95
CA ASN A 258 13.45 16.64 -6.03
C ASN A 258 12.38 17.46 -5.31
N HIS A 259 12.71 18.05 -4.17
CA HIS A 259 11.76 18.80 -3.33
C HIS A 259 11.37 20.20 -3.88
N LYS A 260 11.70 20.51 -5.15
CA LYS A 260 11.36 21.81 -5.77
C LYS A 260 9.87 21.99 -6.02
N HIS A 261 9.13 20.90 -6.21
CA HIS A 261 7.70 20.91 -6.41
C HIS A 261 7.02 20.09 -5.31
N SER A 262 5.75 20.42 -5.03
CA SER A 262 4.91 19.66 -4.10
C SER A 262 3.70 19.11 -4.84
N ALA A 263 3.40 17.85 -4.63
CA ALA A 263 2.20 17.20 -5.13
C ALA A 263 0.95 17.51 -4.27
N ILE A 264 1.11 18.09 -3.08
CA ILE A 264 -0.03 18.36 -2.17
C ILE A 264 -1.11 19.22 -2.84
N PRO A 265 -0.80 20.35 -3.53
CA PRO A 265 -1.85 21.14 -4.21
C PRO A 265 -2.55 20.35 -5.32
N LEU A 266 -1.84 19.42 -5.98
CA LEU A 266 -2.43 18.56 -7.03
C LEU A 266 -3.38 17.53 -6.44
N ILE A 267 -3.07 16.98 -5.26
CA ILE A 267 -3.95 16.06 -4.53
C ILE A 267 -5.25 16.78 -4.15
N GLU A 268 -5.15 18.01 -3.61
CA GLU A 268 -6.30 18.82 -3.27
C GLU A 268 -7.14 19.18 -4.50
N PHE A 269 -6.49 19.57 -5.59
CA PHE A 269 -7.13 19.83 -6.87
C PHE A 269 -7.93 18.63 -7.38
N ALA A 270 -7.30 17.42 -7.38
CA ALA A 270 -7.96 16.19 -7.81
C ALA A 270 -9.18 15.84 -6.94
N ARG A 271 -9.04 15.99 -5.61
CA ARG A 271 -10.15 15.76 -4.66
C ARG A 271 -11.31 16.74 -4.86
N ASN A 272 -11.01 18.01 -5.14
CA ASN A 272 -12.04 19.02 -5.41
C ASN A 272 -12.80 18.74 -6.73
N MET A 273 -12.19 17.97 -7.64
CA MET A 273 -12.86 17.45 -8.83
C MET A 273 -13.67 16.17 -8.57
N GLY A 274 -13.69 15.66 -7.33
CA GLY A 274 -14.39 14.44 -6.95
C GLY A 274 -13.60 13.14 -7.21
N TYR A 275 -12.31 13.23 -7.56
CA TYR A 275 -11.49 12.05 -7.80
C TYR A 275 -10.90 11.48 -6.49
N ASN A 276 -10.74 10.17 -6.45
CA ASN A 276 -10.01 9.51 -5.37
C ASN A 276 -8.50 9.74 -5.58
N ALA A 277 -7.91 10.62 -4.79
CA ALA A 277 -6.51 11.00 -4.91
C ALA A 277 -5.81 11.02 -3.56
N GLY A 278 -4.53 10.60 -3.56
CA GLY A 278 -3.68 10.54 -2.39
C GLY A 278 -2.20 10.63 -2.72
N GLY A 279 -1.38 10.67 -1.69
CA GLY A 279 0.08 10.74 -1.85
C GLY A 279 0.78 11.54 -0.76
N LYS A 280 2.00 11.94 -1.08
CA LYS A 280 2.92 12.70 -0.21
C LYS A 280 3.40 13.95 -0.96
N LYS A 281 4.30 14.72 -0.35
CA LYS A 281 4.86 15.95 -0.95
C LYS A 281 5.47 15.71 -2.35
N GLU A 282 6.14 14.59 -2.55
CA GLU A 282 6.85 14.25 -3.78
C GLU A 282 6.05 13.40 -4.78
N VAL A 283 4.86 12.92 -4.40
CA VAL A 283 4.08 12.02 -5.25
C VAL A 283 2.58 12.19 -5.04
N MET A 284 1.81 12.05 -6.13
CA MET A 284 0.37 11.91 -6.13
C MET A 284 -0.02 10.73 -7.00
N GLY A 285 -0.97 9.92 -6.51
CA GLY A 285 -1.76 8.98 -7.29
C GLY A 285 -3.22 9.41 -7.30
N ALA A 286 -3.91 9.16 -8.41
CA ALA A 286 -5.35 9.35 -8.51
C ALA A 286 -6.00 8.24 -9.32
N VAL A 287 -7.21 7.86 -8.91
CA VAL A 287 -8.09 6.95 -9.65
C VAL A 287 -9.19 7.79 -10.28
N LEU A 288 -9.34 7.65 -11.59
CA LEU A 288 -10.22 8.47 -12.44
C LEU A 288 -11.23 7.56 -13.14
N PRO A 289 -12.43 8.08 -13.48
CA PRO A 289 -13.31 7.37 -14.38
C PRO A 289 -12.62 7.05 -15.72
N LYS A 290 -13.02 5.96 -16.37
CA LYS A 290 -12.47 5.55 -17.65
C LYS A 290 -12.60 6.67 -18.69
N GLY A 291 -11.50 6.97 -19.41
CA GLY A 291 -11.41 8.02 -20.44
C GLY A 291 -11.16 9.43 -19.91
N GLU A 292 -10.94 9.61 -18.60
CA GLU A 292 -10.62 10.91 -18.01
C GLU A 292 -9.11 11.17 -17.84
N GLY A 293 -8.27 10.16 -18.06
CA GLY A 293 -6.82 10.24 -17.82
C GLY A 293 -6.13 11.35 -18.59
N GLU A 294 -6.35 11.44 -19.90
CA GLU A 294 -5.76 12.46 -20.75
C GLU A 294 -6.30 13.88 -20.44
N LYS A 295 -7.60 14.00 -20.17
CA LYS A 295 -8.20 15.28 -19.81
C LYS A 295 -7.65 15.78 -18.47
N PHE A 296 -7.50 14.87 -17.52
CA PHE A 296 -6.90 15.20 -16.22
C PHE A 296 -5.45 15.58 -16.37
N PHE A 297 -4.67 14.87 -17.20
CA PHE A 297 -3.30 15.22 -17.53
C PHE A 297 -3.18 16.66 -18.07
N ALA A 298 -4.01 17.04 -19.04
CA ALA A 298 -4.02 18.41 -19.59
C ALA A 298 -4.25 19.46 -18.48
N ARG A 299 -5.22 19.23 -17.59
CA ARG A 299 -5.50 20.14 -16.46
C ARG A 299 -4.34 20.22 -15.47
N ILE A 300 -3.65 19.10 -15.22
CA ILE A 300 -2.46 19.10 -14.35
C ILE A 300 -1.35 19.96 -14.95
N LEU A 301 -1.15 19.92 -16.28
CA LEU A 301 -0.15 20.78 -16.95
C LEU A 301 -0.51 22.27 -16.80
N GLU A 302 -1.78 22.64 -16.89
CA GLU A 302 -2.25 24.01 -16.66
C GLU A 302 -1.97 24.47 -15.21
N VAL A 303 -2.27 23.63 -14.22
CA VAL A 303 -2.00 23.92 -12.79
C VAL A 303 -0.51 24.10 -12.55
N LEU A 304 0.33 23.27 -13.17
CA LEU A 304 1.79 23.33 -13.06
C LEU A 304 2.43 24.42 -13.92
N LYS A 305 1.67 25.05 -14.83
CA LYS A 305 2.16 26.02 -15.83
C LYS A 305 3.30 25.46 -16.70
N TRP A 306 3.12 24.21 -17.16
CA TRP A 306 4.10 23.46 -17.97
C TRP A 306 3.75 23.45 -19.47
#